data_d913e0d828050ecbeca54a159c09ea24
#
_entry.id   d913e0d828050ecbeca54a159c09ea24
#
_cell.length_a   1.000
_cell.length_b   1.000
_cell.length_c   1.000
_cell.angle_alpha   90.00
_cell.angle_beta   90.00
_cell.angle_gamma   90.00
#
_symmetry.space_group_name_H-M   'P 1'
#
loop_
_entity.id
_entity.type
_entity.pdbx_description
1 polymer ?
#
loop_
_entity_poly.entity_id
_entity_poly.type
_entity_poly.pdbx_seq_one_letter_code
_entity_poly.pdbx_strand_id
1 'polypeptide(L)'
;SATVEYLKNHFDEDVSLSKIYRYLDKLSDNQHEIVQGISVMHTSKILDGHIGVLFYDVTTLYFEADYEDDLRKTGFSKEGRHKNPQIIPGLLVSIGGYPLAYCIYEGNKYEGHTMLPVVTEFVRKYSLDDFIVVADSGLMNGNNIADLESNGYKYIIGAKIKNESKKIQEWILAQPKVNCQMIEYD
;
A
#
# COMPACT_ATOMS: atom_id res chain seq x y z
N SER A 1 -13.30 -25.08 10.35
CA SER A 1 -12.66 -24.23 9.35
C SER A 1 -11.14 -24.44 9.43
N ALA A 2 -10.44 -24.17 8.35
CA ALA A 2 -8.98 -24.32 8.29
C ALA A 2 -8.27 -23.61 9.45
N THR A 3 -8.72 -22.43 9.86
CA THR A 3 -8.16 -21.69 11.00
C THR A 3 -8.33 -22.44 12.33
N VAL A 4 -9.48 -23.06 12.57
CA VAL A 4 -9.72 -23.86 13.79
C VAL A 4 -8.77 -25.06 13.83
N GLU A 5 -8.65 -25.78 12.71
CA GLU A 5 -7.77 -26.94 12.59
C GLU A 5 -6.30 -26.53 12.72
N TYR A 6 -5.91 -25.41 12.13
CA TYR A 6 -4.57 -24.86 12.24
C TYR A 6 -4.19 -24.55 13.70
N LEU A 7 -5.07 -23.84 14.43
CA LEU A 7 -4.85 -23.49 15.83
C LEU A 7 -4.74 -24.74 16.70
N LYS A 8 -5.60 -25.75 16.45
CA LYS A 8 -5.55 -27.01 17.19
C LYS A 8 -4.26 -27.79 16.91
N ASN A 9 -3.87 -27.90 15.65
CA ASN A 9 -2.74 -28.74 15.24
C ASN A 9 -1.36 -28.14 15.55
N HIS A 10 -1.26 -26.80 15.56
CA HIS A 10 0.04 -26.12 15.72
C HIS A 10 0.23 -25.43 17.07
N PHE A 11 -0.86 -25.12 17.77
CA PHE A 11 -0.83 -24.39 19.05
C PHE A 11 -1.56 -25.13 20.19
N ASP A 12 -2.13 -26.30 19.93
CA ASP A 12 -2.96 -27.07 20.86
C ASP A 12 -4.13 -26.25 21.47
N GLU A 13 -4.64 -25.28 20.64
CA GLU A 13 -5.73 -24.41 21.04
C GLU A 13 -7.06 -24.87 20.45
N ASP A 14 -7.99 -25.28 21.32
CA ASP A 14 -9.36 -25.65 20.93
C ASP A 14 -10.26 -24.41 20.93
N VAL A 15 -10.41 -23.80 19.76
CA VAL A 15 -11.14 -22.55 19.57
C VAL A 15 -12.34 -22.77 18.67
N SER A 16 -13.54 -22.39 19.12
CA SER A 16 -14.74 -22.44 18.29
C SER A 16 -14.70 -21.43 17.14
N LEU A 17 -15.32 -21.74 16.02
CA LEU A 17 -15.44 -20.84 14.87
C LEU A 17 -16.14 -19.52 15.25
N SER A 18 -17.16 -19.57 16.09
CA SER A 18 -17.85 -18.38 16.59
C SER A 18 -16.95 -17.46 17.42
N LYS A 19 -15.97 -18.01 18.14
CA LYS A 19 -14.98 -17.22 18.89
C LYS A 19 -14.04 -16.50 17.94
N ILE A 20 -13.65 -17.16 16.83
CA ILE A 20 -12.82 -16.54 15.78
C ILE A 20 -13.58 -15.35 15.15
N TYR A 21 -14.83 -15.54 14.72
CA TYR A 21 -15.60 -14.44 14.14
C TYR A 21 -15.78 -13.26 15.10
N ARG A 22 -16.12 -13.50 16.35
CA ARG A 22 -16.21 -12.43 17.37
C ARG A 22 -14.89 -11.70 17.59
N TYR A 23 -13.77 -12.38 17.41
CA TYR A 23 -12.46 -11.74 17.49
C TYR A 23 -12.17 -10.87 16.26
N LEU A 24 -12.56 -11.33 15.07
CA LEU A 24 -12.45 -10.55 13.83
C LEU A 24 -13.34 -9.31 13.88
N ASP A 25 -14.54 -9.39 14.43
CA ASP A 25 -15.42 -8.23 14.64
C ASP A 25 -14.73 -7.19 15.53
N LYS A 26 -14.11 -7.61 16.64
CA LYS A 26 -13.35 -6.70 17.51
C LYS A 26 -12.16 -6.05 16.80
N LEU A 27 -11.46 -6.81 15.94
CA LEU A 27 -10.36 -6.26 15.14
C LEU A 27 -10.87 -5.20 14.17
N SER A 28 -12.00 -5.44 13.53
CA SER A 28 -12.64 -4.50 12.60
C SER A 28 -13.08 -3.22 13.30
N ASP A 29 -13.79 -3.34 14.42
CA ASP A 29 -14.49 -2.21 15.04
C ASP A 29 -13.57 -1.27 15.83
N ASN A 30 -12.59 -1.80 16.56
CA ASN A 30 -11.90 -1.01 17.58
C ASN A 30 -10.39 -1.18 17.63
N GLN A 31 -9.80 -2.10 16.88
CA GLN A 31 -8.38 -2.45 17.06
C GLN A 31 -7.48 -2.04 15.92
N HIS A 32 -8.01 -1.59 14.80
CA HIS A 32 -7.21 -1.11 13.67
C HIS A 32 -6.21 -0.02 14.12
N GLU A 33 -6.69 0.99 14.79
CA GLU A 33 -5.91 2.10 15.33
C GLU A 33 -4.86 1.64 16.34
N ILE A 34 -5.22 0.70 17.21
CA ILE A 34 -4.33 0.15 18.23
C ILE A 34 -3.21 -0.67 17.56
N VAL A 35 -3.56 -1.55 16.63
CA VAL A 35 -2.58 -2.37 15.89
C VAL A 35 -1.63 -1.49 15.09
N GLN A 36 -2.15 -0.49 14.40
CA GLN A 36 -1.33 0.48 13.67
C GLN A 36 -0.38 1.23 14.61
N GLY A 37 -0.88 1.71 15.74
CA GLY A 37 -0.05 2.40 16.76
C GLY A 37 1.08 1.51 17.30
N ILE A 38 0.78 0.25 17.61
CA ILE A 38 1.79 -0.73 18.05
C ILE A 38 2.84 -0.95 16.95
N SER A 39 2.42 -1.13 15.71
CA SER A 39 3.31 -1.35 14.57
C SER A 39 4.25 -0.15 14.35
N VAL A 40 3.71 1.06 14.36
CA VAL A 40 4.50 2.29 14.21
C VAL A 40 5.48 2.47 15.36
N MET A 41 5.02 2.28 16.61
CA MET A 41 5.90 2.39 17.79
C MET A 41 7.03 1.36 17.75
N HIS A 42 6.73 0.13 17.35
CA HIS A 42 7.74 -0.93 17.21
C HIS A 42 8.75 -0.60 16.12
N THR A 43 8.26 -0.19 14.94
CA THR A 43 9.10 0.20 13.80
C THR A 43 9.99 1.39 14.14
N SER A 44 9.45 2.41 14.81
CA SER A 44 10.21 3.57 15.26
C SER A 44 11.37 3.16 16.20
N LYS A 45 11.15 2.21 17.11
CA LYS A 45 12.23 1.69 17.97
C LYS A 45 13.33 0.98 17.18
N ILE A 46 12.97 0.22 16.13
CA ILE A 46 13.94 -0.49 15.29
C ILE A 46 14.76 0.51 14.45
N LEU A 47 14.14 1.61 14.05
CA LEU A 47 14.73 2.63 13.16
C LEU A 47 15.29 3.84 13.96
N ASP A 48 15.65 3.66 15.22
CA ASP A 48 16.24 4.71 16.08
C ASP A 48 15.42 6.01 16.13
N GLY A 49 14.09 5.87 16.05
CA GLY A 49 13.15 6.99 16.15
C GLY A 49 12.82 7.67 14.81
N HIS A 50 13.46 7.28 13.71
CA HIS A 50 13.30 7.99 12.42
C HIS A 50 12.70 7.10 11.34
N ILE A 51 11.45 7.40 10.92
CA ILE A 51 10.79 6.77 9.78
C ILE A 51 10.98 7.68 8.55
N GLY A 52 12.13 7.57 7.90
CA GLY A 52 12.54 8.45 6.80
C GLY A 52 12.10 7.99 5.41
N VAL A 53 11.54 6.79 5.26
CA VAL A 53 11.07 6.28 3.96
C VAL A 53 9.73 5.59 4.12
N LEU A 54 8.79 5.96 3.27
CA LEU A 54 7.43 5.43 3.20
C LEU A 54 7.22 4.79 1.82
N PHE A 55 7.21 3.48 1.77
CA PHE A 55 6.81 2.73 0.58
C PHE A 55 5.32 2.51 0.60
N TYR A 56 4.64 2.89 -0.48
CA TYR A 56 3.22 2.64 -0.65
C TYR A 56 2.96 1.81 -1.90
N ASP A 57 2.19 0.76 -1.74
CA ASP A 57 1.73 -0.07 -2.85
C ASP A 57 0.31 -0.55 -2.62
N VAL A 58 -0.37 -0.90 -3.69
CA VAL A 58 -1.71 -1.46 -3.69
C VAL A 58 -1.74 -2.79 -4.44
N THR A 59 -2.62 -3.65 -3.99
CA THR A 59 -2.92 -4.90 -4.68
C THR A 59 -4.42 -5.04 -4.90
N THR A 60 -4.82 -6.02 -5.67
CA THR A 60 -6.23 -6.35 -5.90
C THR A 60 -6.51 -7.74 -5.36
N LEU A 61 -7.49 -7.88 -4.48
CA LEU A 61 -7.97 -9.16 -3.98
C LEU A 61 -9.34 -9.46 -4.57
N TYR A 62 -9.47 -10.57 -5.25
CA TYR A 62 -10.70 -11.03 -5.91
C TYR A 62 -11.48 -11.99 -5.01
N PHE A 63 -12.80 -11.92 -5.10
CA PHE A 63 -13.71 -12.84 -4.44
C PHE A 63 -14.41 -13.72 -5.46
N GLU A 64 -14.45 -15.02 -5.19
CA GLU A 64 -15.28 -15.96 -5.96
C GLU A 64 -16.73 -15.87 -5.44
N ALA A 65 -17.39 -14.77 -5.77
CA ALA A 65 -18.76 -14.47 -5.39
C ALA A 65 -19.48 -13.81 -6.57
N ASP A 66 -20.78 -14.03 -6.67
CA ASP A 66 -21.63 -13.50 -7.76
C ASP A 66 -22.34 -12.19 -7.38
N TYR A 67 -22.05 -11.64 -6.19
CA TYR A 67 -22.71 -10.43 -5.70
C TYR A 67 -21.71 -9.41 -5.17
N GLU A 68 -22.05 -8.17 -5.38
CA GLU A 68 -21.34 -7.01 -4.84
C GLU A 68 -21.94 -6.57 -3.50
N ASP A 69 -21.13 -5.88 -2.71
CA ASP A 69 -21.57 -5.13 -1.53
C ASP A 69 -20.95 -3.73 -1.54
N ASP A 70 -20.98 -3.02 -0.42
CA ASP A 70 -20.45 -1.65 -0.35
C ASP A 70 -18.94 -1.56 -0.60
N LEU A 71 -18.20 -2.61 -0.31
CA LEU A 71 -16.74 -2.66 -0.45
C LEU A 71 -16.29 -3.52 -1.62
N ARG A 72 -16.89 -4.71 -1.79
CA ARG A 72 -16.58 -5.63 -2.88
C ARG A 72 -17.31 -5.20 -4.14
N LYS A 73 -16.59 -4.57 -5.06
CA LYS A 73 -17.10 -4.08 -6.34
C LYS A 73 -16.37 -4.72 -7.50
N THR A 74 -17.04 -4.90 -8.62
CA THR A 74 -16.36 -5.22 -9.88
C THR A 74 -15.59 -4.00 -10.35
N GLY A 75 -14.38 -4.23 -10.88
CA GLY A 75 -13.51 -3.14 -11.29
C GLY A 75 -12.54 -3.55 -12.39
N PHE A 76 -11.57 -2.71 -12.63
CA PHE A 76 -10.50 -3.02 -13.57
C PHE A 76 -9.67 -4.19 -13.05
N SER A 77 -9.47 -5.19 -13.90
CA SER A 77 -8.67 -6.37 -13.58
C SER A 77 -7.53 -6.53 -14.57
N LYS A 78 -6.29 -6.48 -14.07
CA LYS A 78 -5.07 -6.79 -14.83
C LYS A 78 -5.01 -8.27 -15.24
N GLU A 79 -5.74 -9.14 -14.51
CA GLU A 79 -5.79 -10.59 -14.72
C GLU A 79 -6.98 -11.06 -15.56
N GLY A 80 -7.81 -10.14 -16.07
CA GLY A 80 -8.99 -10.47 -16.87
C GLY A 80 -10.20 -10.95 -16.05
N ARG A 81 -10.19 -10.80 -14.73
CA ARG A 81 -11.27 -11.22 -13.81
C ARG A 81 -12.35 -10.14 -13.63
N HIS A 82 -12.83 -9.58 -14.72
CA HIS A 82 -13.76 -8.43 -14.71
C HIS A 82 -15.15 -8.73 -14.11
N LYS A 83 -15.50 -10.00 -13.91
CA LYS A 83 -16.78 -10.42 -13.34
C LYS A 83 -16.69 -10.68 -11.83
N ASN A 84 -15.51 -10.80 -11.29
CA ASN A 84 -15.32 -11.09 -9.87
C ASN A 84 -15.31 -9.78 -9.06
N PRO A 85 -16.16 -9.67 -8.02
CA PRO A 85 -16.02 -8.59 -7.05
C PRO A 85 -14.62 -8.60 -6.43
N GLN A 86 -14.07 -7.43 -6.21
CA GLN A 86 -12.71 -7.23 -5.72
C GLN A 86 -12.68 -6.13 -4.66
N ILE A 87 -11.59 -6.05 -3.93
CA ILE A 87 -11.20 -4.92 -3.08
C ILE A 87 -9.79 -4.49 -3.43
N ILE A 88 -9.43 -3.27 -3.08
CA ILE A 88 -8.08 -2.72 -3.29
C ILE A 88 -7.45 -2.40 -1.93
N PRO A 89 -6.72 -3.35 -1.33
CA PRO A 89 -5.89 -3.07 -0.17
C PRO A 89 -4.67 -2.26 -0.56
N GLY A 90 -4.39 -1.21 0.21
CA GLY A 90 -3.15 -0.46 0.16
C GLY A 90 -2.34 -0.66 1.42
N LEU A 91 -1.02 -0.75 1.29
CA LEU A 91 -0.11 -0.96 2.40
C LEU A 91 0.99 0.10 2.39
N LEU A 92 1.22 0.71 3.54
CA LEU A 92 2.33 1.61 3.80
C LEU A 92 3.36 0.88 4.66
N VAL A 93 4.59 0.84 4.19
CA VAL A 93 5.71 0.19 4.90
C VAL A 93 6.92 1.12 4.99
N SER A 94 7.75 0.92 6.02
CA SER A 94 9.03 1.61 6.16
C SER A 94 10.16 0.86 5.46
N ILE A 95 11.35 1.44 5.50
CA ILE A 95 12.58 0.74 5.12
C ILE A 95 12.71 -0.57 5.92
N GLY A 96 13.17 -1.63 5.26
CA GLY A 96 13.21 -2.97 5.85
C GLY A 96 11.88 -3.75 5.78
N GLY A 97 10.82 -3.15 5.23
CA GLY A 97 9.54 -3.85 5.01
C GLY A 97 8.63 -3.91 6.25
N TYR A 98 8.86 -3.07 7.25
CA TYR A 98 8.00 -3.03 8.44
C TYR A 98 6.67 -2.33 8.12
N PRO A 99 5.51 -2.98 8.33
CA PRO A 99 4.22 -2.40 8.05
C PRO A 99 3.92 -1.24 8.99
N LEU A 100 3.40 -0.13 8.46
CA LEU A 100 3.08 1.08 9.19
C LEU A 100 1.58 1.34 9.24
N ALA A 101 0.93 1.23 8.09
CA ALA A 101 -0.50 1.44 7.94
C ALA A 101 -1.04 0.61 6.78
N TYR A 102 -2.32 0.31 6.83
CA TYR A 102 -3.06 -0.25 5.70
C TYR A 102 -4.37 0.48 5.50
N CYS A 103 -4.89 0.38 4.30
CA CYS A 103 -6.24 0.82 3.97
C CYS A 103 -6.90 -0.21 3.06
N ILE A 104 -8.22 -0.16 2.99
CA ILE A 104 -8.98 -1.00 2.07
C ILE A 104 -9.96 -0.10 1.33
N TYR A 105 -9.90 -0.13 0.01
CA TYR A 105 -10.80 0.62 -0.86
C TYR A 105 -11.75 -0.29 -1.61
N GLU A 106 -12.85 0.30 -2.04
CA GLU A 106 -13.81 -0.33 -2.94
C GLU A 106 -13.12 -0.84 -4.22
N GLY A 107 -13.55 -1.99 -4.71
CA GLY A 107 -12.91 -2.66 -5.83
C GLY A 107 -12.92 -1.90 -7.15
N ASN A 108 -13.79 -0.92 -7.33
CA ASN A 108 -13.85 -0.03 -8.49
C ASN A 108 -13.06 1.28 -8.32
N LYS A 109 -12.39 1.47 -7.18
CA LYS A 109 -11.55 2.65 -6.93
C LYS A 109 -10.38 2.68 -7.88
N TYR A 110 -10.08 3.86 -8.45
CA TYR A 110 -8.87 4.03 -9.23
C TYR A 110 -7.63 4.04 -8.32
N GLU A 111 -6.68 3.12 -8.57
CA GLU A 111 -5.47 2.95 -7.76
C GLU A 111 -4.70 4.27 -7.55
N GLY A 112 -4.62 5.11 -8.59
CA GLY A 112 -3.94 6.41 -8.52
C GLY A 112 -4.53 7.42 -7.52
N HIS A 113 -5.73 7.18 -6.97
CA HIS A 113 -6.34 8.05 -5.96
C HIS A 113 -6.21 7.51 -4.52
N THR A 114 -5.42 6.47 -4.32
CA THR A 114 -5.34 5.78 -3.02
C THR A 114 -4.17 6.24 -2.15
N MET A 115 -3.06 6.64 -2.76
CA MET A 115 -1.80 6.91 -2.09
C MET A 115 -1.86 8.16 -1.18
N LEU A 116 -2.23 9.30 -1.75
CA LEU A 116 -2.15 10.58 -1.05
C LEU A 116 -2.98 10.66 0.23
N PRO A 117 -4.26 10.20 0.25
CA PRO A 117 -5.04 10.21 1.48
C PRO A 117 -4.36 9.43 2.61
N VAL A 118 -3.79 8.27 2.30
CA VAL A 118 -3.12 7.40 3.29
C VAL A 118 -1.83 8.04 3.80
N VAL A 119 -0.97 8.51 2.89
CA VAL A 119 0.29 9.17 3.25
C VAL A 119 0.05 10.42 4.07
N THR A 120 -0.86 11.30 3.63
CA THR A 120 -1.14 12.57 4.31
C THR A 120 -1.72 12.35 5.71
N GLU A 121 -2.66 11.41 5.84
CA GLU A 121 -3.22 11.06 7.14
C GLU A 121 -2.15 10.48 8.08
N PHE A 122 -1.32 9.56 7.57
CA PHE A 122 -0.24 8.94 8.32
C PHE A 122 0.78 9.96 8.80
N VAL A 123 1.27 10.81 7.90
CA VAL A 123 2.25 11.87 8.19
C VAL A 123 1.72 12.82 9.26
N ARG A 124 0.47 13.26 9.13
CA ARG A 124 -0.19 14.14 10.11
C ARG A 124 -0.34 13.45 11.46
N LYS A 125 -0.79 12.19 11.48
CA LYS A 125 -1.07 11.42 12.70
C LYS A 125 0.18 11.18 13.54
N TYR A 126 1.31 10.90 12.88
CA TYR A 126 2.57 10.57 13.54
C TYR A 126 3.61 11.70 13.48
N SER A 127 3.22 12.88 12.98
CA SER A 127 4.06 14.10 12.93
C SER A 127 5.42 13.85 12.27
N LEU A 128 5.43 13.24 11.10
CA LEU A 128 6.67 12.98 10.37
C LEU A 128 7.14 14.25 9.66
N ASP A 129 8.37 14.67 9.88
CA ASP A 129 8.94 15.91 9.36
C ASP A 129 9.83 15.71 8.12
N ASP A 130 10.66 14.67 8.13
CA ASP A 130 11.62 14.38 7.04
C ASP A 130 11.47 12.94 6.56
N PHE A 131 10.81 12.77 5.43
CA PHE A 131 10.54 11.47 4.83
C PHE A 131 10.49 11.55 3.31
N ILE A 132 10.64 10.41 2.67
CA ILE A 132 10.53 10.22 1.22
C ILE A 132 9.41 9.23 0.94
N VAL A 133 8.45 9.60 0.10
CA VAL A 133 7.41 8.68 -0.40
C VAL A 133 7.95 7.92 -1.59
N VAL A 134 7.87 6.61 -1.55
CA VAL A 134 8.27 5.73 -2.65
C VAL A 134 7.08 4.95 -3.15
N ALA A 135 6.80 5.03 -4.45
CA ALA A 135 5.67 4.32 -5.06
C ALA A 135 6.00 3.84 -6.48
N ASP A 136 5.24 2.88 -6.98
CA ASP A 136 5.42 2.35 -8.32
C ASP A 136 4.82 3.27 -9.40
N SER A 137 5.08 2.94 -10.66
CA SER A 137 4.56 3.68 -11.83
C SER A 137 3.05 3.56 -12.03
N GLY A 138 2.38 2.62 -11.37
CA GLY A 138 0.92 2.47 -11.40
C GLY A 138 0.21 3.61 -10.68
N LEU A 139 0.87 4.17 -9.67
CA LEU A 139 0.39 5.27 -8.85
C LEU A 139 0.81 6.65 -9.39
N MET A 140 1.65 6.68 -10.43
CA MET A 140 2.10 7.91 -11.06
C MET A 140 0.99 8.51 -11.94
N ASN A 141 0.53 9.70 -11.57
CA ASN A 141 -0.28 10.58 -12.42
C ASN A 141 0.04 12.05 -12.10
N GLY A 142 -0.26 12.97 -13.02
CA GLY A 142 0.08 14.38 -12.86
C GLY A 142 -0.52 15.03 -11.61
N ASN A 143 -1.71 14.62 -11.18
CA ASN A 143 -2.35 15.15 -9.98
C ASN A 143 -1.60 14.69 -8.72
N ASN A 144 -1.21 13.42 -8.63
CA ASN A 144 -0.45 12.90 -7.49
C ASN A 144 0.89 13.61 -7.34
N ILE A 145 1.58 13.87 -8.44
CA ILE A 145 2.86 14.60 -8.41
C ILE A 145 2.63 16.04 -7.93
N ALA A 146 1.67 16.75 -8.53
CA ALA A 146 1.34 18.12 -8.13
C ALA A 146 0.94 18.22 -6.65
N ASP A 147 0.19 17.25 -6.15
CA ASP A 147 -0.21 17.18 -4.75
C ASP A 147 0.96 16.86 -3.80
N LEU A 148 1.87 15.95 -4.18
CA LEU A 148 3.09 15.70 -3.41
C LEU A 148 3.96 16.96 -3.32
N GLU A 149 4.15 17.66 -4.44
CA GLU A 149 4.90 18.92 -4.51
C GLU A 149 4.23 20.04 -3.70
N SER A 150 2.92 20.19 -3.81
CA SER A 150 2.17 21.21 -3.06
C SER A 150 2.20 21.00 -1.54
N ASN A 151 2.32 19.75 -1.10
CA ASN A 151 2.51 19.39 0.31
C ASN A 151 3.99 19.45 0.75
N GLY A 152 4.91 19.72 -0.16
CA GLY A 152 6.35 19.75 0.12
C GLY A 152 6.96 18.38 0.41
N TYR A 153 6.31 17.30 -0.03
CA TYR A 153 6.80 15.95 0.20
C TYR A 153 7.88 15.58 -0.79
N LYS A 154 8.95 14.98 -0.30
CA LYS A 154 9.97 14.35 -1.14
C LYS A 154 9.42 13.01 -1.66
N TYR A 155 9.69 12.68 -2.92
CA TYR A 155 9.17 11.42 -3.50
C TYR A 155 10.13 10.78 -4.49
N ILE A 156 10.00 9.47 -4.64
CA ILE A 156 10.59 8.64 -5.70
C ILE A 156 9.46 7.80 -6.28
N ILE A 157 9.10 8.07 -7.52
CA ILE A 157 8.01 7.34 -8.19
C ILE A 157 8.54 6.73 -9.48
N GLY A 158 8.20 5.46 -9.71
CA GLY A 158 8.54 4.76 -10.95
C GLY A 158 7.92 5.45 -12.17
N ALA A 159 8.70 5.62 -13.25
CA ALA A 159 8.22 6.16 -14.51
C ALA A 159 7.89 5.07 -15.51
N LYS A 160 6.84 5.31 -16.35
CA LYS A 160 6.50 4.45 -17.49
C LYS A 160 7.29 4.90 -18.71
N ILE A 161 8.52 4.43 -18.84
CA ILE A 161 9.45 4.83 -19.92
C ILE A 161 8.79 4.79 -21.32
N LYS A 162 7.93 3.81 -21.58
CA LYS A 162 7.20 3.69 -22.86
C LYS A 162 6.27 4.86 -23.17
N ASN A 163 5.85 5.61 -22.15
CA ASN A 163 4.94 6.74 -22.27
C ASN A 163 5.69 8.08 -22.39
N GLU A 164 7.02 8.06 -22.20
CA GLU A 164 7.84 9.24 -22.30
C GLU A 164 8.05 9.69 -23.76
N SER A 165 8.47 10.94 -23.95
CA SER A 165 8.83 11.44 -25.27
C SER A 165 9.99 10.63 -25.86
N LYS A 166 10.04 10.52 -27.19
CA LYS A 166 11.12 9.80 -27.87
C LYS A 166 12.51 10.28 -27.45
N LYS A 167 12.68 11.59 -27.23
CA LYS A 167 13.92 12.22 -26.79
C LYS A 167 14.34 11.66 -25.42
N ILE A 168 13.41 11.56 -24.46
CA ILE A 168 13.67 11.00 -23.12
C ILE A 168 13.98 9.51 -23.22
N GLN A 169 13.21 8.75 -24.01
CA GLN A 169 13.46 7.32 -24.21
C GLN A 169 14.85 7.05 -24.79
N GLU A 170 15.25 7.79 -25.83
CA GLU A 170 16.57 7.68 -26.43
C GLU A 170 17.69 8.06 -25.45
N TRP A 171 17.50 9.13 -24.67
CA TRP A 171 18.43 9.52 -23.63
C TRP A 171 18.60 8.43 -22.56
N ILE A 172 17.52 7.85 -22.05
CA ILE A 172 17.57 6.75 -21.08
C ILE A 172 18.32 5.54 -21.64
N LEU A 173 18.05 5.17 -22.90
CA LEU A 173 18.68 4.01 -23.54
C LEU A 173 20.15 4.22 -23.85
N ALA A 174 20.59 5.47 -24.02
CA ALA A 174 21.98 5.84 -24.24
C ALA A 174 22.84 5.84 -22.97
N GLN A 175 22.21 5.79 -21.78
CA GLN A 175 22.96 5.81 -20.53
C GLN A 175 23.77 4.52 -20.31
N PRO A 176 24.95 4.61 -19.68
CA PRO A 176 25.74 3.43 -19.36
C PRO A 176 24.98 2.53 -18.37
N LYS A 177 25.01 1.23 -18.60
CA LYS A 177 24.39 0.24 -17.69
C LYS A 177 25.27 0.03 -16.46
N VAL A 178 25.38 1.04 -15.61
CA VAL A 178 26.14 0.97 -14.36
C VAL A 178 25.18 0.82 -13.19
N ASN A 179 25.40 -0.17 -12.34
CA ASN A 179 24.59 -0.38 -11.16
C ASN A 179 24.77 0.78 -10.16
N CYS A 180 23.65 1.24 -9.59
CA CYS A 180 23.61 2.24 -8.52
C CYS A 180 24.16 3.64 -8.90
N GLN A 181 24.18 4.01 -10.17
CA GLN A 181 24.51 5.38 -10.58
C GLN A 181 23.22 6.18 -10.78
N MET A 182 23.10 7.31 -10.10
CA MET A 182 22.06 8.31 -10.36
C MET A 182 22.51 9.17 -11.54
N ILE A 183 21.65 9.38 -12.52
CA ILE A 183 21.89 10.20 -13.70
C ILE A 183 20.71 11.16 -13.84
N GLU A 184 20.98 12.45 -13.87
CA GLU A 184 19.95 13.49 -14.04
C GLU A 184 19.74 13.78 -15.53
N TYR A 185 18.50 14.10 -15.88
CA TYR A 185 18.10 14.59 -17.18
C TYR A 185 17.89 16.09 -17.11
N ASP A 186 18.69 16.86 -17.85
CA ASP A 186 18.64 18.32 -17.97
C ASP A 186 17.62 18.79 -19.04
#